data_3685ced18c9f1590339f26620d16a91a
#
_entry.id   3685ced18c9f1590339f26620d16a91a
#
_cell.length_a   1.000
_cell.length_b   1.000
_cell.length_c   1.000
_cell.angle_alpha   90.00
_cell.angle_beta   90.00
_cell.angle_gamma   90.00
#
_symmetry.space_group_name_H-M   'P 1'
#
loop_
_entity.id
_entity.type
_entity.pdbx_description
1 polymer ?
#
loop_
_entity_poly.entity_id
_entity_poly.type
_entity_poly.pdbx_seq_one_letter_code
_entity_poly.pdbx_strand_id
1 'polypeptide(L)'
;MKKILVVLVVLASQFAGAQFIKEKSLNLQIGYGVTVPYYSVDEVASGGFFLQGELVLKATSWFEIRPYAGFMLTNSNGKNLQDGPSDEMAETKAFLLGGKVRVRAPIPWIAPYAEIGIGTSIGKFETKTYFSYYDKSGVIYHIPFSFGLELGRNNNVDIGLTYYFHPSVEQLAGAFAVGLTIPLKN
;
A
#
# COMPACT_ATOMS: atom_id res chain seq x y z
N MET A 1 -4.29 23.66 29.39
CA MET A 1 -5.04 22.43 29.14
C MET A 1 -6.50 22.64 28.76
N LYS A 2 -7.32 23.39 29.57
CA LYS A 2 -8.76 23.63 29.26
C LYS A 2 -9.00 24.31 27.88
N LYS A 3 -8.17 25.25 27.47
CA LYS A 3 -8.29 25.96 26.18
C LYS A 3 -8.01 25.03 24.99
N ILE A 4 -7.07 24.08 25.12
CA ILE A 4 -6.76 23.08 24.08
C ILE A 4 -7.92 22.08 23.92
N LEU A 5 -8.54 21.69 25.04
CA LEU A 5 -9.71 20.82 25.03
C LEU A 5 -10.90 21.45 24.30
N VAL A 6 -11.14 22.76 24.56
CA VAL A 6 -12.21 23.52 23.87
C VAL A 6 -11.94 23.60 22.36
N VAL A 7 -10.71 23.87 21.94
CA VAL A 7 -10.33 23.90 20.52
C VAL A 7 -10.52 22.52 19.87
N LEU A 8 -10.16 21.43 20.55
CA LEU A 8 -10.37 20.06 20.06
C LEU A 8 -11.87 19.72 19.93
N VAL A 9 -12.70 20.13 20.91
CA VAL A 9 -14.17 19.93 20.85
C VAL A 9 -14.80 20.75 19.73
N VAL A 10 -14.36 22.00 19.51
CA VAL A 10 -14.84 22.85 18.41
C VAL A 10 -14.40 22.26 17.05
N LEU A 11 -13.18 21.76 16.93
CA LEU A 11 -12.74 21.07 15.72
C LEU A 11 -13.54 19.78 15.50
N ALA A 12 -13.79 18.98 16.52
CA ALA A 12 -14.59 17.76 16.43
C ALA A 12 -16.05 18.06 16.04
N SER A 13 -16.65 19.17 16.51
CA SER A 13 -18.01 19.55 16.16
C SER A 13 -18.17 19.95 14.68
N GLN A 14 -17.13 20.44 14.02
CA GLN A 14 -17.16 20.73 12.58
C GLN A 14 -17.27 19.45 11.72
N PHE A 15 -16.81 18.30 12.24
CA PHE A 15 -16.96 17.02 11.57
C PHE A 15 -18.35 16.38 11.76
N ALA A 16 -19.12 16.81 12.75
CA ALA A 16 -20.42 16.21 13.06
C ALA A 16 -21.57 16.70 12.13
N GLY A 17 -21.40 17.79 11.40
CA GLY A 17 -22.46 18.38 10.57
C GLY A 17 -22.32 18.19 9.06
N ALA A 18 -21.17 17.73 8.58
CA ALA A 18 -20.98 17.52 7.16
C ALA A 18 -20.93 16.02 6.87
N GLN A 19 -21.77 15.52 5.96
CA GLN A 19 -21.55 14.23 5.30
C GLN A 19 -20.28 14.35 4.45
N PHE A 20 -19.12 14.33 5.12
CA PHE A 20 -17.82 14.42 4.45
C PHE A 20 -17.62 13.24 3.50
N ILE A 21 -18.13 12.07 3.88
CA ILE A 21 -18.08 10.86 3.06
C ILE A 21 -19.40 10.73 2.27
N LYS A 22 -19.31 10.87 0.96
CA LYS A 22 -20.45 10.81 0.02
C LYS A 22 -20.79 9.39 -0.38
N GLU A 23 -19.77 8.56 -0.58
CA GLU A 23 -19.91 7.18 -1.03
C GLU A 23 -18.94 6.29 -0.28
N LYS A 24 -19.36 5.04 -0.04
CA LYS A 24 -18.52 4.00 0.56
C LYS A 24 -18.47 2.81 -0.38
N SER A 25 -17.29 2.25 -0.55
CA SER A 25 -17.08 1.06 -1.38
C SER A 25 -16.02 0.17 -0.74
N LEU A 26 -16.00 -1.09 -1.11
CA LEU A 26 -14.94 -2.02 -0.79
C LEU A 26 -14.15 -2.30 -2.06
N ASN A 27 -12.83 -2.13 -2.02
CA ASN A 27 -11.93 -2.51 -3.09
C ASN A 27 -11.11 -3.73 -2.64
N LEU A 28 -11.02 -4.73 -3.50
CA LEU A 28 -10.18 -5.91 -3.29
C LEU A 28 -9.18 -6.00 -4.43
N GLN A 29 -7.90 -6.05 -4.09
CA GLN A 29 -6.78 -6.12 -5.01
C GLN A 29 -6.03 -7.43 -4.85
N ILE A 30 -5.69 -8.06 -5.97
CA ILE A 30 -4.83 -9.23 -6.04
C ILE A 30 -3.72 -8.97 -7.04
N GLY A 31 -2.52 -9.45 -6.76
CA GLY A 31 -1.40 -9.17 -7.63
C GLY A 31 -0.13 -9.94 -7.33
N TYR A 32 0.92 -9.51 -8.00
CA TYR A 32 2.27 -10.05 -7.84
C TYR A 32 3.12 -9.06 -7.05
N GLY A 33 3.63 -9.51 -5.91
CA GLY A 33 4.52 -8.76 -5.03
C GLY A 33 5.98 -8.97 -5.40
N VAL A 34 6.78 -7.93 -5.22
CA VAL A 34 8.24 -7.96 -5.42
C VAL A 34 8.90 -7.26 -4.24
N THR A 35 9.96 -7.83 -3.71
CA THR A 35 10.79 -7.21 -2.67
C THR A 35 12.22 -7.06 -3.17
N VAL A 36 12.78 -5.85 -3.01
CA VAL A 36 14.16 -5.52 -3.40
C VAL A 36 14.85 -4.74 -2.28
N PRO A 37 16.16 -4.93 -2.06
CA PRO A 37 16.95 -4.10 -1.15
C PRO A 37 17.21 -2.72 -1.76
N TYR A 38 17.50 -1.70 -0.94
CA TYR A 38 17.76 -0.34 -1.45
C TYR A 38 19.05 -0.23 -2.26
N TYR A 39 20.11 -0.95 -1.85
CA TYR A 39 21.46 -0.78 -2.40
C TYR A 39 21.87 -1.81 -3.46
N SER A 40 21.05 -2.81 -3.73
CA SER A 40 21.39 -3.90 -4.66
C SER A 40 20.15 -4.29 -5.51
N VAL A 41 19.44 -3.31 -6.02
CA VAL A 41 18.17 -3.50 -6.76
C VAL A 41 18.37 -4.36 -8.01
N ASP A 42 19.53 -4.24 -8.66
CA ASP A 42 19.81 -4.94 -9.92
C ASP A 42 20.26 -6.40 -9.73
N GLU A 43 20.58 -6.80 -8.50
CA GLU A 43 21.17 -8.12 -8.22
C GLU A 43 20.19 -9.10 -7.55
N VAL A 44 19.26 -8.56 -6.73
CA VAL A 44 18.37 -9.41 -5.91
C VAL A 44 16.94 -8.90 -5.96
N ALA A 45 16.04 -9.72 -6.46
CA ALA A 45 14.62 -9.50 -6.38
C ALA A 45 13.89 -10.77 -5.96
N SER A 46 13.02 -10.68 -4.96
CA SER A 46 12.13 -11.76 -4.56
C SER A 46 10.72 -11.48 -5.02
N GLY A 47 10.07 -12.50 -5.58
CA GLY A 47 8.72 -12.38 -6.10
C GLY A 47 7.72 -13.19 -5.29
N GLY A 48 6.42 -12.86 -5.40
CA GLY A 48 5.40 -13.59 -4.69
C GLY A 48 4.00 -13.03 -4.79
N PHE A 49 3.19 -13.35 -3.81
CA PHE A 49 1.76 -13.06 -3.78
C PHE A 49 1.46 -11.75 -3.05
N PHE A 50 0.52 -10.99 -3.58
CA PHE A 50 -0.03 -9.80 -2.97
C PHE A 50 -1.56 -9.85 -2.94
N LEU A 51 -2.15 -9.52 -1.80
CA LEU A 51 -3.59 -9.38 -1.60
C LEU A 51 -3.85 -8.19 -0.68
N GLN A 52 -4.76 -7.29 -1.06
CA GLN A 52 -5.15 -6.15 -0.22
C GLN A 52 -6.63 -5.83 -0.35
N GLY A 53 -7.29 -5.61 0.77
CA GLY A 53 -8.62 -5.04 0.87
C GLY A 53 -8.55 -3.60 1.33
N GLU A 54 -9.37 -2.72 0.73
CA GLU A 54 -9.45 -1.31 1.08
C GLU A 54 -10.90 -0.87 1.26
N LEU A 55 -11.15 -0.12 2.33
CA LEU A 55 -12.42 0.61 2.46
C LEU A 55 -12.27 1.96 1.76
N VAL A 56 -12.99 2.15 0.67
CA VAL A 56 -12.96 3.39 -0.12
C VAL A 56 -13.98 4.37 0.47
N LEU A 57 -13.50 5.45 1.04
CA LEU A 57 -14.29 6.54 1.60
C LEU A 57 -14.16 7.77 0.68
N LYS A 58 -15.13 7.96 -0.21
CA LYS A 58 -15.09 9.02 -1.21
C LYS A 58 -15.63 10.32 -0.62
N ALA A 59 -14.77 11.30 -0.47
CA ALA A 59 -15.12 12.63 0.00
C ALA A 59 -15.56 13.54 -1.16
N THR A 60 -14.84 13.50 -2.29
CA THR A 60 -15.15 14.24 -3.50
C THR A 60 -14.98 13.33 -4.74
N SER A 61 -15.27 13.86 -5.93
CA SER A 61 -15.04 13.10 -7.18
C SER A 61 -13.56 12.81 -7.47
N TRP A 62 -12.65 13.56 -6.84
CA TRP A 62 -11.20 13.49 -7.08
C TRP A 62 -10.39 13.09 -5.83
N PHE A 63 -11.02 12.99 -4.64
CA PHE A 63 -10.32 12.72 -3.38
C PHE A 63 -11.01 11.62 -2.56
N GLU A 64 -10.23 10.64 -2.14
CA GLU A 64 -10.67 9.49 -1.36
C GLU A 64 -9.72 9.22 -0.18
N ILE A 65 -10.28 8.70 0.90
CA ILE A 65 -9.53 8.15 2.04
C ILE A 65 -9.71 6.64 2.00
N ARG A 66 -8.61 5.88 2.11
CA ARG A 66 -8.59 4.43 1.90
C ARG A 66 -7.85 3.70 3.02
N PRO A 67 -8.51 3.41 4.16
CA PRO A 67 -8.00 2.42 5.11
C PRO A 67 -7.83 1.07 4.42
N TYR A 68 -6.74 0.37 4.69
CA TYR A 68 -6.43 -0.90 4.04
C TYR A 68 -5.89 -1.93 5.02
N ALA A 69 -6.07 -3.21 4.64
CA ALA A 69 -5.43 -4.36 5.24
C ALA A 69 -5.06 -5.36 4.13
N GLY A 70 -3.92 -6.01 4.24
CA GLY A 70 -3.45 -6.92 3.19
C GLY A 70 -2.31 -7.82 3.62
N PHE A 71 -1.87 -8.65 2.67
CA PHE A 71 -0.74 -9.56 2.84
C PHE A 71 0.22 -9.43 1.67
N MET A 72 1.51 -9.47 1.97
CA MET A 72 2.57 -9.61 1.00
C MET A 72 3.45 -10.78 1.40
N LEU A 73 3.62 -11.73 0.47
CA LEU A 73 4.37 -12.96 0.68
C LEU A 73 5.33 -13.12 -0.49
N THR A 74 6.58 -12.70 -0.32
CA THR A 74 7.63 -12.85 -1.33
C THR A 74 8.67 -13.87 -0.85
N ASN A 75 9.18 -14.66 -1.78
CA ASN A 75 10.23 -15.64 -1.53
C ASN A 75 11.37 -15.44 -2.53
N SER A 76 12.59 -15.57 -2.06
CA SER A 76 13.78 -15.65 -2.91
C SER A 76 13.92 -17.07 -3.47
N ASN A 77 14.20 -17.17 -4.75
CA ASN A 77 14.51 -18.47 -5.38
C ASN A 77 15.99 -18.85 -5.25
N GLY A 78 16.80 -18.10 -4.51
CA GLY A 78 18.24 -18.33 -4.36
C GLY A 78 19.02 -18.15 -5.66
N LYS A 79 18.49 -17.42 -6.62
CA LYS A 79 19.12 -17.08 -7.89
C LYS A 79 19.20 -15.59 -8.05
N ASN A 80 20.35 -15.07 -8.44
CA ASN A 80 20.48 -13.69 -8.89
C ASN A 80 19.79 -13.51 -10.23
N LEU A 81 19.41 -12.28 -10.57
CA LEU A 81 18.94 -11.92 -11.91
C LEU A 81 20.00 -12.20 -13.01
N GLN A 82 21.25 -12.48 -12.62
CA GLN A 82 22.41 -12.78 -13.50
C GLN A 82 22.85 -14.25 -13.49
N ASP A 83 21.90 -15.21 -13.29
CA ASP A 83 22.12 -16.67 -13.46
C ASP A 83 23.15 -17.36 -12.53
N GLY A 84 23.44 -16.81 -11.34
CA GLY A 84 24.33 -17.45 -10.33
C GLY A 84 23.60 -17.88 -9.06
N PRO A 85 24.06 -18.93 -8.34
CA PRO A 85 23.63 -19.16 -6.98
C PRO A 85 24.11 -18.00 -6.10
N SER A 86 23.21 -17.33 -5.42
CA SER A 86 23.53 -16.21 -4.53
C SER A 86 23.00 -16.48 -3.14
N ASP A 87 23.83 -16.16 -2.16
CA ASP A 87 23.43 -16.08 -0.75
C ASP A 87 22.64 -14.79 -0.44
N GLU A 88 22.47 -13.91 -1.43
CA GLU A 88 21.76 -12.67 -1.30
C GLU A 88 20.25 -12.88 -1.42
N MET A 89 19.48 -12.26 -0.53
CA MET A 89 18.03 -12.38 -0.51
C MET A 89 17.38 -11.12 0.05
N ALA A 90 16.17 -10.81 -0.45
CA ALA A 90 15.29 -9.82 0.16
C ALA A 90 13.88 -10.40 0.18
N GLU A 91 13.37 -10.78 1.34
CA GLU A 91 12.06 -11.40 1.49
C GLU A 91 11.17 -10.60 2.42
N THR A 92 9.88 -10.55 2.08
CA THR A 92 8.83 -9.96 2.92
C THR A 92 7.68 -10.94 3.08
N LYS A 93 7.40 -11.33 4.32
CA LYS A 93 6.23 -12.12 4.70
C LYS A 93 5.49 -11.36 5.78
N ALA A 94 4.57 -10.48 5.36
CA ALA A 94 3.96 -9.53 6.26
C ALA A 94 2.47 -9.32 6.02
N PHE A 95 1.75 -9.08 7.10
CA PHE A 95 0.44 -8.45 7.12
C PHE A 95 0.62 -6.94 7.10
N LEU A 96 -0.08 -6.26 6.22
CA LEU A 96 -0.03 -4.81 5.99
C LEU A 96 -1.31 -4.18 6.53
N LEU A 97 -1.19 -3.09 7.29
CA LEU A 97 -2.34 -2.35 7.81
C LEU A 97 -2.04 -0.84 7.79
N GLY A 98 -2.97 -0.03 7.33
CA GLY A 98 -2.76 1.42 7.31
C GLY A 98 -3.87 2.21 6.66
N GLY A 99 -3.55 3.43 6.28
CA GLY A 99 -4.43 4.33 5.56
C GLY A 99 -3.69 5.09 4.47
N LYS A 100 -4.36 5.25 3.33
CA LYS A 100 -3.90 6.03 2.19
C LYS A 100 -4.89 7.14 1.87
N VAL A 101 -4.41 8.19 1.25
CA VAL A 101 -5.23 9.17 0.54
C VAL A 101 -4.98 8.99 -0.94
N ARG A 102 -6.06 8.99 -1.74
CA ARG A 102 -6.02 8.91 -3.19
C ARG A 102 -6.46 10.23 -3.79
N VAL A 103 -5.68 10.72 -4.73
CA VAL A 103 -6.08 11.77 -5.66
C VAL A 103 -6.22 11.14 -7.05
N ARG A 104 -7.35 11.37 -7.70
CA ARG A 104 -7.63 10.83 -9.02
C ARG A 104 -8.15 11.92 -9.96
N ALA A 105 -7.89 11.79 -11.24
CA ALA A 105 -8.56 12.59 -12.25
C ALA A 105 -10.00 12.08 -12.46
N PRO A 106 -11.05 12.92 -12.33
CA PRO A 106 -12.43 12.48 -12.47
C PRO A 106 -12.81 12.32 -13.95
N ILE A 107 -12.09 11.45 -14.68
CA ILE A 107 -12.28 11.19 -16.11
C ILE A 107 -13.10 9.90 -16.25
N PRO A 108 -14.19 9.91 -17.03
CA PRO A 108 -14.94 8.70 -17.33
C PRO A 108 -14.09 7.67 -18.07
N TRP A 109 -14.30 6.38 -17.77
CA TRP A 109 -13.69 5.21 -18.39
C TRP A 109 -12.23 4.96 -18.02
N ILE A 110 -11.39 6.00 -17.87
CA ILE A 110 -9.96 5.85 -17.53
C ILE A 110 -9.58 7.01 -16.62
N ALA A 111 -9.48 6.76 -15.32
CA ALA A 111 -9.13 7.76 -14.31
C ALA A 111 -7.74 7.43 -13.72
N PRO A 112 -6.69 8.15 -14.11
CA PRO A 112 -5.40 8.02 -13.47
C PRO A 112 -5.45 8.51 -12.02
N TYR A 113 -4.72 7.82 -11.15
CA TYR A 113 -4.63 8.15 -9.73
C TYR A 113 -3.22 8.06 -9.16
N ALA A 114 -3.01 8.76 -8.07
CA ALA A 114 -1.87 8.62 -7.18
C ALA A 114 -2.33 8.51 -5.73
N GLU A 115 -1.60 7.75 -4.93
CA GLU A 115 -1.86 7.54 -3.51
C GLU A 115 -0.59 7.72 -2.70
N ILE A 116 -0.76 8.19 -1.48
CA ILE A 116 0.26 8.19 -0.44
C ILE A 116 -0.39 7.92 0.91
N GLY A 117 0.35 7.33 1.83
CA GLY A 117 -0.19 7.02 3.14
C GLY A 117 0.84 6.70 4.18
N ILE A 118 0.36 6.11 5.26
CA ILE A 118 1.17 5.58 6.35
C ILE A 118 0.53 4.28 6.85
N GLY A 119 1.38 3.34 7.25
CA GLY A 119 0.93 2.07 7.78
C GLY A 119 1.98 1.34 8.57
N THR A 120 1.62 0.13 8.96
CA THR A 120 2.47 -0.82 9.66
C THR A 120 2.46 -2.16 8.93
N SER A 121 3.62 -2.81 8.91
CA SER A 121 3.81 -4.18 8.43
C SER A 121 4.14 -5.05 9.64
N ILE A 122 3.42 -6.15 9.79
CA ILE A 122 3.59 -7.11 10.88
C ILE A 122 4.01 -8.43 10.26
N GLY A 123 5.26 -8.84 10.50
CA GLY A 123 5.75 -10.06 9.87
C GLY A 123 7.26 -10.25 9.97
N LYS A 124 7.81 -10.94 8.99
CA LYS A 124 9.23 -11.24 8.87
C LYS A 124 9.81 -10.56 7.63
N PHE A 125 10.94 -9.92 7.82
CA PHE A 125 11.67 -9.16 6.82
C PHE A 125 13.12 -9.60 6.84
N GLU A 126 13.57 -10.19 5.77
CA GLU A 126 14.95 -10.64 5.60
C GLU A 126 15.59 -9.88 4.45
N THR A 127 16.72 -9.22 4.73
CA THR A 127 17.57 -8.61 3.71
C THR A 127 18.98 -9.12 3.94
N LYS A 128 19.51 -9.85 3.01
CA LYS A 128 20.90 -10.31 2.99
C LYS A 128 21.52 -9.87 1.68
N THR A 129 22.42 -8.90 1.76
CA THR A 129 23.20 -8.41 0.63
C THR A 129 24.68 -8.43 1.02
N TYR A 130 25.57 -8.17 0.05
CA TYR A 130 27.01 -8.09 0.30
C TYR A 130 27.38 -7.02 1.35
N PHE A 131 26.56 -5.98 1.49
CA PHE A 131 26.80 -4.84 2.38
C PHE A 131 25.89 -4.78 3.60
N SER A 132 24.81 -5.53 3.64
CA SER A 132 23.77 -5.41 4.68
C SER A 132 23.17 -6.76 5.03
N TYR A 133 23.01 -6.99 6.34
CA TYR A 133 22.28 -8.15 6.85
C TYR A 133 21.23 -7.67 7.87
N TYR A 134 19.98 -7.82 7.50
CA TYR A 134 18.83 -7.56 8.37
C TYR A 134 17.94 -8.80 8.43
N ASP A 135 17.71 -9.32 9.60
CA ASP A 135 16.65 -10.30 9.92
C ASP A 135 15.81 -9.69 11.03
N LYS A 136 14.65 -9.19 10.66
CA LYS A 136 13.75 -8.48 11.57
C LYS A 136 12.36 -9.07 11.52
N SER A 137 11.86 -9.43 12.70
CA SER A 137 10.49 -9.90 12.89
C SER A 137 9.74 -8.95 13.81
N GLY A 138 8.45 -8.76 13.56
CA GLY A 138 7.58 -7.94 14.39
C GLY A 138 6.88 -6.83 13.62
N VAL A 139 6.68 -5.71 14.29
CA VAL A 139 5.96 -4.54 13.75
C VAL A 139 6.95 -3.50 13.27
N ILE A 140 6.86 -3.14 11.99
CA ILE A 140 7.62 -2.03 11.41
C ILE A 140 6.66 -1.07 10.71
N TYR A 141 6.99 0.23 10.68
CA TYR A 141 6.22 1.19 9.92
C TYR A 141 6.60 1.17 8.44
N HIS A 142 5.65 1.56 7.60
CA HIS A 142 5.90 1.76 6.17
C HIS A 142 5.15 2.97 5.64
N ILE A 143 5.64 3.48 4.52
CA ILE A 143 5.01 4.54 3.76
C ILE A 143 4.58 3.94 2.42
N PRO A 144 3.26 3.71 2.19
CA PRO A 144 2.77 3.27 0.91
C PRO A 144 2.71 4.44 -0.07
N PHE A 145 3.12 4.18 -1.28
CA PHE A 145 2.95 5.05 -2.45
C PHE A 145 2.40 4.23 -3.60
N SER A 146 1.32 4.68 -4.23
CA SER A 146 0.73 3.95 -5.36
C SER A 146 0.40 4.90 -6.51
N PHE A 147 0.41 4.36 -7.70
CA PHE A 147 -0.13 5.01 -8.89
C PHE A 147 -0.73 3.97 -9.83
N GLY A 148 -1.75 4.39 -10.58
CA GLY A 148 -2.46 3.47 -11.45
C GLY A 148 -3.60 4.13 -12.20
N LEU A 149 -4.47 3.28 -12.73
CA LEU A 149 -5.64 3.64 -13.51
C LEU A 149 -6.87 2.96 -12.93
N GLU A 150 -7.93 3.71 -12.75
CA GLU A 150 -9.27 3.16 -12.57
C GLU A 150 -9.96 3.08 -13.94
N LEU A 151 -10.52 1.92 -14.24
CA LEU A 151 -11.05 1.59 -15.56
C LEU A 151 -12.55 1.27 -15.48
N GLY A 152 -13.22 1.43 -16.63
CA GLY A 152 -14.61 1.11 -16.81
C GLY A 152 -15.55 2.31 -16.58
N ARG A 153 -16.81 2.14 -17.00
CA ARG A 153 -17.81 3.21 -16.95
C ARG A 153 -18.01 3.80 -15.54
N ASN A 154 -17.87 2.97 -14.51
CA ASN A 154 -18.04 3.35 -13.12
C ASN A 154 -16.68 3.44 -12.38
N ASN A 155 -15.55 3.34 -13.11
CA ASN A 155 -14.20 3.33 -12.53
C ASN A 155 -14.06 2.30 -11.40
N ASN A 156 -14.58 1.08 -11.63
CA ASN A 156 -14.65 0.03 -10.62
C ASN A 156 -13.59 -1.07 -10.78
N VAL A 157 -12.75 -1.00 -11.79
CA VAL A 157 -11.58 -1.86 -11.96
C VAL A 157 -10.32 -1.02 -11.78
N ASP A 158 -9.45 -1.41 -10.86
CA ASP A 158 -8.15 -0.78 -10.63
C ASP A 158 -7.03 -1.59 -11.27
N ILE A 159 -6.08 -0.93 -11.91
CA ILE A 159 -4.78 -1.52 -12.27
C ILE A 159 -3.72 -0.56 -11.73
N GLY A 160 -2.81 -1.06 -10.89
CA GLY A 160 -1.85 -0.19 -10.26
C GLY A 160 -0.58 -0.85 -9.79
N LEU A 161 0.38 0.01 -9.50
CA LEU A 161 1.64 -0.30 -8.83
C LEU A 161 1.60 0.33 -7.44
N THR A 162 1.88 -0.45 -6.42
CA THR A 162 2.02 0.01 -5.04
C THR A 162 3.41 -0.28 -4.54
N TYR A 163 4.03 0.68 -3.89
CA TYR A 163 5.32 0.56 -3.21
C TYR A 163 5.14 0.80 -1.72
N TYR A 164 5.73 -0.07 -0.91
CA TYR A 164 5.82 0.05 0.54
C TYR A 164 7.27 0.30 0.90
N PHE A 165 7.56 1.53 1.25
CA PHE A 165 8.87 1.94 1.71
C PHE A 165 9.04 1.58 3.18
N HIS A 166 9.99 0.70 3.50
CA HIS A 166 10.31 0.21 4.85
C HIS A 166 11.66 0.73 5.34
N PRO A 167 11.73 1.93 5.93
CA PRO A 167 13.01 2.56 6.29
C PRO A 167 13.85 1.77 7.29
N SER A 168 13.19 0.99 8.15
CA SER A 168 13.83 0.27 9.25
C SER A 168 14.51 -1.06 8.87
N VAL A 169 14.36 -1.51 7.63
CA VAL A 169 14.93 -2.77 7.11
C VAL A 169 15.59 -2.59 5.74
N GLU A 170 15.70 -1.34 5.28
CA GLU A 170 16.33 -0.97 4.00
C GLU A 170 15.80 -1.78 2.81
N GLN A 171 14.48 -2.05 2.82
CA GLN A 171 13.77 -2.76 1.77
C GLN A 171 12.69 -1.90 1.13
N LEU A 172 12.51 -2.10 -0.17
CA LEU A 172 11.37 -1.66 -0.93
C LEU A 172 10.54 -2.89 -1.33
N ALA A 173 9.32 -2.97 -0.84
CA ALA A 173 8.37 -3.97 -1.28
C ALA A 173 7.37 -3.32 -2.24
N GLY A 174 7.17 -3.91 -3.41
CA GLY A 174 6.24 -3.42 -4.42
C GLY A 174 5.23 -4.47 -4.83
N ALA A 175 4.13 -4.05 -5.43
CA ALA A 175 3.16 -4.95 -6.02
C ALA A 175 2.56 -4.35 -7.29
N PHE A 176 2.45 -5.16 -8.34
CA PHE A 176 1.55 -4.92 -9.44
C PHE A 176 0.24 -5.65 -9.17
N ALA A 177 -0.88 -4.94 -9.15
CA ALA A 177 -2.16 -5.51 -8.76
C ALA A 177 -3.31 -5.06 -9.67
N VAL A 178 -4.30 -5.95 -9.75
CA VAL A 178 -5.62 -5.64 -10.32
C VAL A 178 -6.63 -5.69 -9.18
N GLY A 179 -7.49 -4.70 -9.13
CA GLY A 179 -8.52 -4.54 -8.09
C GLY A 179 -9.92 -4.42 -8.66
N LEU A 180 -10.89 -4.78 -7.82
CA LEU A 180 -12.31 -4.60 -8.10
C LEU A 180 -12.96 -3.82 -6.96
N THR A 181 -13.63 -2.72 -7.30
CA THR A 181 -14.37 -1.89 -6.36
C THR A 181 -15.86 -2.20 -6.39
N ILE A 182 -16.41 -2.54 -5.24
CA ILE A 182 -17.82 -2.90 -5.03
C ILE A 182 -18.46 -1.82 -4.16
N PRO A 183 -19.50 -1.09 -4.65
CA PRO A 183 -20.23 -0.12 -3.85
C PRO A 183 -20.93 -0.78 -2.66
N LEU A 184 -20.78 -0.18 -1.48
CA LEU A 184 -21.53 -0.57 -0.30
C LEU A 184 -22.86 0.21 -0.29
N LYS A 185 -23.98 -0.51 -0.17
CA LYS A 185 -25.27 0.15 0.01
C LYS A 185 -25.29 0.85 1.38
N ASN A 186 -25.65 2.12 1.37
CA ASN A 186 -25.97 2.86 2.59
C ASN A 186 -27.28 2.37 3.18
#